data_aad850fb179e660e88129dc6126b6b77
#
_entry.id   aad850fb179e660e88129dc6126b6b77
#
_cell.length_a   1.000
_cell.length_b   1.000
_cell.length_c   1.000
_cell.angle_alpha   90.00
_cell.angle_beta   90.00
_cell.angle_gamma   90.00
#
_symmetry.space_group_name_H-M   'P 1'
#
loop_
_entity.id
_entity.type
_entity.pdbx_description
1 polymer ?
#
loop_
_entity_poly.entity_id
_entity_poly.type
_entity_poly.pdbx_seq_one_letter_code
_entity_poly.pdbx_strand_id
1 'polypeptide(L)'
;MALLELRNVGKKYGDFTVIDGFNLTVNKGELRCLLGPNGAGKTTCMDLISGRQKLTNGQVFFQGEDITGESEHVIVRRGIGRKFQVPAVFKELTVSDNLEVAFGKKKGPFSNMLHFGRSAGVKRYKEIVELTNLGDRMNTVAGLLSHGETQWLEIGMVLMQDANLLLMDEPTAGMTEKETYKTSQIFNSLKGSHTLIVVEHDMSFVREIADIITVMHMGKLLAEGPISEIETNRLVREVYLGTEGIH
;
A
#
# COMPACT_ATOMS: atom_id res chain seq x y z
N MET A 1 -19.05 0.95 -3.25
CA MET A 1 -19.29 1.13 -1.80
C MET A 1 -17.97 1.51 -1.17
N ALA A 2 -17.92 2.61 -0.41
CA ALA A 2 -16.71 3.10 0.21
C ALA A 2 -16.12 2.04 1.19
N LEU A 3 -14.84 1.76 1.06
CA LEU A 3 -14.08 0.92 1.97
C LEU A 3 -13.33 1.76 3.00
N LEU A 4 -12.72 2.86 2.55
CA LEU A 4 -11.98 3.82 3.36
C LEU A 4 -12.52 5.22 3.11
N GLU A 5 -12.72 5.98 4.19
CA GLU A 5 -13.07 7.40 4.10
C GLU A 5 -12.23 8.21 5.09
N LEU A 6 -11.60 9.26 4.59
CA LEU A 6 -10.95 10.30 5.37
C LEU A 6 -11.86 11.53 5.32
N ARG A 7 -12.27 12.04 6.48
CA ARG A 7 -13.17 13.20 6.59
C ARG A 7 -12.46 14.34 7.32
N ASN A 8 -12.20 15.40 6.58
CA ASN A 8 -11.57 16.63 7.08
C ASN A 8 -10.30 16.36 7.92
N VAL A 9 -9.46 15.44 7.42
CA VAL A 9 -8.26 14.97 8.13
C VAL A 9 -7.20 16.05 8.13
N GLY A 10 -6.65 16.31 9.32
CA GLY A 10 -5.55 17.24 9.51
C GLY A 10 -4.42 16.68 10.38
N LYS A 11 -3.18 17.07 10.05
CA LYS A 11 -1.99 16.73 10.83
C LYS A 11 -1.07 17.92 10.97
N LYS A 12 -0.74 18.24 12.23
CA LYS A 12 0.23 19.29 12.59
C LYS A 12 1.36 18.69 13.43
N TYR A 13 2.55 19.23 13.26
CA TYR A 13 3.72 19.03 14.11
C TYR A 13 4.15 20.38 14.65
N GLY A 14 3.80 20.68 15.90
CA GLY A 14 3.90 22.04 16.43
C GLY A 14 3.06 23.00 15.59
N ASP A 15 3.68 24.06 15.08
CA ASP A 15 3.02 25.05 14.24
C ASP A 15 2.98 24.67 12.74
N PHE A 16 3.70 23.62 12.35
CA PHE A 16 3.76 23.19 10.95
C PHE A 16 2.62 22.27 10.59
N THR A 17 1.78 22.69 9.63
CA THR A 17 0.66 21.90 9.11
C THR A 17 1.11 21.07 7.92
N VAL A 18 1.06 19.74 8.03
CA VAL A 18 1.44 18.80 6.96
C VAL A 18 0.24 18.35 6.15
N ILE A 19 -0.92 18.15 6.80
CA ILE A 19 -2.19 17.85 6.14
C ILE A 19 -3.24 18.81 6.67
N ASP A 20 -4.02 19.40 5.78
CA ASP A 20 -5.02 20.42 6.09
C ASP A 20 -6.36 20.12 5.43
N GLY A 21 -7.30 19.58 6.22
CA GLY A 21 -8.67 19.35 5.78
C GLY A 21 -8.80 18.34 4.63
N PHE A 22 -7.92 17.32 4.58
CA PHE A 22 -7.87 16.35 3.50
C PHE A 22 -9.07 15.40 3.57
N ASN A 23 -9.76 15.24 2.42
CA ASN A 23 -10.85 14.30 2.24
C ASN A 23 -10.47 13.29 1.18
N LEU A 24 -10.77 12.00 1.41
CA LEU A 24 -10.51 10.92 0.48
C LEU A 24 -11.57 9.83 0.66
N THR A 25 -12.10 9.33 -0.45
CA THR A 25 -12.98 8.17 -0.44
C THR A 25 -12.44 7.12 -1.40
N VAL A 26 -12.15 5.92 -0.89
CA VAL A 26 -11.65 4.79 -1.69
C VAL A 26 -12.69 3.67 -1.65
N ASN A 27 -13.09 3.19 -2.83
CA ASN A 27 -14.07 2.12 -2.95
C ASN A 27 -13.43 0.74 -2.81
N LYS A 28 -14.25 -0.23 -2.43
CA LYS A 28 -13.82 -1.63 -2.36
C LYS A 28 -13.39 -2.13 -3.76
N GLY A 29 -12.23 -2.76 -3.83
CA GLY A 29 -11.66 -3.32 -5.06
C GLY A 29 -10.96 -2.29 -5.96
N GLU A 30 -10.93 -1.01 -5.55
CA GLU A 30 -10.29 0.08 -6.30
C GLU A 30 -8.77 0.09 -6.09
N LEU A 31 -8.02 0.36 -7.15
CA LEU A 31 -6.61 0.70 -7.07
C LEU A 31 -6.45 2.21 -7.23
N ARG A 32 -6.14 2.86 -6.11
CA ARG A 32 -5.92 4.29 -5.99
C ARG A 32 -4.44 4.61 -6.00
N CYS A 33 -3.99 5.47 -6.91
CA CYS A 33 -2.65 6.06 -6.84
C CYS A 33 -2.70 7.42 -6.15
N LEU A 34 -1.82 7.63 -5.17
CA LEU A 34 -1.66 8.88 -4.45
C LEU A 34 -0.39 9.56 -4.94
N LEU A 35 -0.54 10.63 -5.70
CA LEU A 35 0.53 11.39 -6.33
C LEU A 35 0.74 12.74 -5.66
N GLY A 36 1.86 13.36 -5.94
CA GLY A 36 2.21 14.72 -5.50
C GLY A 36 3.71 14.89 -5.33
N PRO A 37 4.21 16.13 -5.29
CA PRO A 37 5.62 16.41 -5.08
C PRO A 37 6.11 15.94 -3.70
N ASN A 38 7.42 15.99 -3.50
CA ASN A 38 8.00 15.72 -2.19
C ASN A 38 7.50 16.76 -1.17
N GLY A 39 7.16 16.29 0.03
CA GLY A 39 6.55 17.14 1.06
C GLY A 39 5.05 17.40 0.90
N ALA A 40 4.37 16.86 -0.12
CA ALA A 40 2.91 17.02 -0.29
C ALA A 40 2.06 16.39 0.82
N GLY A 41 2.64 15.51 1.66
CA GLY A 41 1.94 14.85 2.77
C GLY A 41 1.53 13.40 2.49
N LYS A 42 1.96 12.79 1.37
CA LYS A 42 1.58 11.43 0.96
C LYS A 42 1.90 10.37 2.02
N THR A 43 3.16 10.28 2.45
CA THR A 43 3.61 9.32 3.48
C THR A 43 2.91 9.58 4.81
N THR A 44 2.70 10.86 5.19
CA THR A 44 1.93 11.22 6.38
C THR A 44 0.49 10.75 6.27
N CYS A 45 -0.16 10.89 5.11
CA CYS A 45 -1.51 10.37 4.87
C CYS A 45 -1.56 8.84 5.09
N MET A 46 -0.58 8.10 4.53
CA MET A 46 -0.44 6.66 4.75
C MET A 46 -0.22 6.30 6.22
N ASP A 47 0.58 7.10 6.95
CA ASP A 47 0.82 6.93 8.39
C ASP A 47 -0.44 7.13 9.22
N LEU A 48 -1.30 8.10 8.85
CA LEU A 48 -2.58 8.34 9.51
C LEU A 48 -3.57 7.19 9.29
N ILE A 49 -3.67 6.69 8.06
CA ILE A 49 -4.54 5.55 7.71
C ILE A 49 -4.10 4.28 8.45
N SER A 50 -2.80 4.03 8.54
CA SER A 50 -2.25 2.84 9.20
C SER A 50 -2.17 2.94 10.74
N GLY A 51 -2.56 4.07 11.33
CA GLY A 51 -2.49 4.30 12.79
C GLY A 51 -1.08 4.47 13.35
N ARG A 52 -0.06 4.58 12.49
CA ARG A 52 1.31 4.87 12.88
C ARG A 52 1.47 6.27 13.44
N GLN A 53 0.64 7.19 12.95
CA GLN A 53 0.56 8.57 13.41
C GLN A 53 -0.88 8.89 13.84
N LYS A 54 -1.05 9.71 14.85
CA LYS A 54 -2.37 10.21 15.26
C LYS A 54 -2.71 11.48 14.48
N LEU A 55 -3.98 11.60 14.09
CA LEU A 55 -4.53 12.83 13.52
C LEU A 55 -4.48 13.97 14.54
N THR A 56 -4.43 15.21 14.05
CA THR A 56 -4.68 16.40 14.87
C THR A 56 -6.17 16.72 14.90
N ASN A 57 -6.86 16.54 13.76
CA ASN A 57 -8.30 16.71 13.60
C ASN A 57 -8.83 15.84 12.46
N GLY A 58 -10.15 15.70 12.39
CA GLY A 58 -10.82 14.88 11.39
C GLY A 58 -11.08 13.45 11.85
N GLN A 59 -11.55 12.62 10.93
CA GLN A 59 -11.93 11.24 11.20
C GLN A 59 -11.51 10.31 10.05
N VAL A 60 -11.24 9.05 10.40
CA VAL A 60 -10.97 7.97 9.45
C VAL A 60 -11.97 6.84 9.68
N PHE A 61 -12.66 6.45 8.61
CA PHE A 61 -13.59 5.32 8.61
C PHE A 61 -13.07 4.20 7.73
N PHE A 62 -13.15 2.99 8.21
CA PHE A 62 -12.85 1.78 7.45
C PHE A 62 -14.02 0.80 7.54
N GLN A 63 -14.55 0.38 6.39
CA GLN A 63 -15.75 -0.47 6.29
C GLN A 63 -16.98 0.13 7.04
N GLY A 64 -17.07 1.47 7.09
CA GLY A 64 -18.11 2.19 7.78
C GLY A 64 -17.92 2.36 9.30
N GLU A 65 -16.87 1.77 9.87
CA GLU A 65 -16.53 1.91 11.29
C GLU A 65 -15.49 3.03 11.49
N ASP A 66 -15.68 3.84 12.53
CA ASP A 66 -14.69 4.87 12.92
C ASP A 66 -13.46 4.20 13.54
N ILE A 67 -12.31 4.37 12.90
CA ILE A 67 -11.01 3.86 13.35
C ILE A 67 -10.05 4.98 13.79
N THR A 68 -10.59 6.17 13.99
CA THR A 68 -9.81 7.37 14.33
C THR A 68 -9.00 7.17 15.60
N GLY A 69 -7.69 7.31 15.50
CA GLY A 69 -6.77 7.21 16.65
C GLY A 69 -6.52 5.80 17.16
N GLU A 70 -7.05 4.76 16.51
CA GLU A 70 -6.68 3.39 16.80
C GLU A 70 -5.19 3.16 16.56
N SER A 71 -4.61 2.21 17.31
CA SER A 71 -3.21 1.85 17.17
C SER A 71 -2.96 0.95 15.96
N GLU A 72 -1.75 1.00 15.41
CA GLU A 72 -1.35 0.24 14.22
C GLU A 72 -1.71 -1.26 14.31
N HIS A 73 -1.47 -1.90 15.47
CA HIS A 73 -1.78 -3.32 15.63
C HIS A 73 -3.28 -3.63 15.60
N VAL A 74 -4.15 -2.70 15.99
CA VAL A 74 -5.61 -2.85 15.90
C VAL A 74 -6.02 -2.68 14.42
N ILE A 75 -5.49 -1.68 13.74
CA ILE A 75 -5.77 -1.39 12.33
C ILE A 75 -5.35 -2.57 11.43
N VAL A 76 -4.19 -3.18 11.68
CA VAL A 76 -3.77 -4.41 10.97
C VAL A 76 -4.77 -5.55 11.18
N ARG A 77 -5.31 -5.73 12.39
CA ARG A 77 -6.33 -6.76 12.67
C ARG A 77 -7.66 -6.50 11.97
N ARG A 78 -7.99 -5.23 11.68
CA ARG A 78 -9.17 -4.87 10.89
C ARG A 78 -9.01 -5.18 9.40
N GLY A 79 -7.79 -5.46 8.95
CA GLY A 79 -7.50 -5.83 7.55
C GLY A 79 -6.91 -4.70 6.72
N ILE A 80 -6.26 -3.72 7.34
CA ILE A 80 -5.42 -2.74 6.65
C ILE A 80 -3.97 -3.22 6.76
N GLY A 81 -3.41 -3.68 5.64
CA GLY A 81 -2.01 -4.07 5.53
C GLY A 81 -1.16 -2.94 4.96
N ARG A 82 0.02 -2.73 5.51
CA ARG A 82 0.98 -1.75 4.98
C ARG A 82 2.31 -2.40 4.67
N LYS A 83 2.83 -2.13 3.48
CA LYS A 83 4.22 -2.39 3.13
C LYS A 83 5.06 -1.24 3.66
N PHE A 84 6.06 -1.54 4.46
CA PHE A 84 6.99 -0.55 5.00
C PHE A 84 8.09 -0.21 3.98
N GLN A 85 8.65 1.00 4.05
CA GLN A 85 9.81 1.40 3.25
C GLN A 85 11.06 0.56 3.57
N VAL A 86 11.17 0.08 4.81
CA VAL A 86 12.23 -0.88 5.20
C VAL A 86 11.65 -2.28 5.08
N PRO A 87 12.28 -3.16 4.27
CA PRO A 87 11.82 -4.53 4.11
C PRO A 87 11.61 -5.24 5.44
N ALA A 88 10.37 -5.72 5.67
CA ALA A 88 10.02 -6.50 6.86
C ALA A 88 10.34 -7.99 6.69
N VAL A 89 11.25 -8.31 5.76
CA VAL A 89 11.67 -9.66 5.42
C VAL A 89 12.72 -10.15 6.43
N PHE A 90 12.53 -11.35 6.94
CA PHE A 90 13.52 -12.05 7.75
C PHE A 90 14.58 -12.64 6.81
N LYS A 91 15.72 -11.95 6.68
CA LYS A 91 16.74 -12.24 5.68
C LYS A 91 17.39 -13.62 5.86
N GLU A 92 17.42 -14.13 7.08
CA GLU A 92 18.01 -15.42 7.46
C GLU A 92 17.07 -16.60 7.19
N LEU A 93 15.78 -16.34 6.98
CA LEU A 93 14.76 -17.35 6.71
C LEU A 93 14.58 -17.54 5.21
N THR A 94 14.03 -18.69 4.82
CA THR A 94 13.64 -18.95 3.43
C THR A 94 12.42 -18.13 3.03
N VAL A 95 12.13 -18.02 1.74
CA VAL A 95 10.91 -17.41 1.21
C VAL A 95 9.67 -18.08 1.82
N SER A 96 9.65 -19.43 1.87
CA SER A 96 8.58 -20.20 2.49
C SER A 96 8.37 -19.82 3.94
N ASP A 97 9.45 -19.78 4.74
CA ASP A 97 9.36 -19.47 6.16
C ASP A 97 8.84 -18.03 6.41
N ASN A 98 9.27 -17.06 5.59
CA ASN A 98 8.78 -15.70 5.65
C ASN A 98 7.26 -15.62 5.44
N LEU A 99 6.74 -16.31 4.43
CA LEU A 99 5.30 -16.35 4.15
C LEU A 99 4.53 -17.07 5.28
N GLU A 100 5.10 -18.12 5.86
CA GLU A 100 4.50 -18.83 7.00
C GLU A 100 4.45 -17.97 8.27
N VAL A 101 5.52 -17.23 8.58
CA VAL A 101 5.54 -16.27 9.70
C VAL A 101 4.47 -15.19 9.51
N ALA A 102 4.31 -14.68 8.29
CA ALA A 102 3.28 -13.69 7.98
C ALA A 102 1.86 -14.24 8.19
N PHE A 103 1.61 -15.49 7.82
CA PHE A 103 0.33 -16.18 8.04
C PHE A 103 0.01 -16.38 9.53
N GLY A 104 1.04 -16.67 10.33
CA GLY A 104 0.89 -16.95 11.76
C GLY A 104 0.56 -15.74 12.63
N LYS A 105 0.87 -14.53 12.21
CA LYS A 105 0.67 -13.30 13.00
C LYS A 105 -0.79 -13.02 13.42
N LYS A 106 -1.78 -13.53 12.68
CA LYS A 106 -3.22 -13.34 13.00
C LYS A 106 -3.76 -14.25 14.10
N LYS A 107 -3.05 -15.32 14.45
CA LYS A 107 -3.55 -16.36 15.36
C LYS A 107 -2.48 -16.63 16.40
N GLY A 108 -2.86 -16.59 17.69
CA GLY A 108 -1.92 -16.78 18.83
C GLY A 108 -1.04 -18.04 18.69
N PRO A 109 0.04 -18.16 19.48
CA PRO A 109 1.12 -19.12 19.30
C PRO A 109 0.71 -20.60 19.24
N PHE A 110 -0.46 -20.96 19.79
CA PHE A 110 -0.99 -22.34 19.77
C PHE A 110 -1.83 -22.66 18.54
N SER A 111 -2.24 -21.68 17.71
CA SER A 111 -3.11 -21.94 16.57
C SER A 111 -2.33 -22.36 15.33
N ASN A 112 -1.03 -22.09 15.24
CA ASN A 112 -0.21 -22.38 14.09
C ASN A 112 0.04 -23.87 13.86
N MET A 113 0.14 -24.65 14.94
CA MET A 113 0.38 -26.10 14.85
C MET A 113 -0.82 -26.91 14.32
N LEU A 114 -2.03 -26.33 14.36
CA LEU A 114 -3.28 -27.03 13.96
C LEU A 114 -3.89 -26.53 12.64
N HIS A 115 -3.34 -25.51 11.97
CA HIS A 115 -4.01 -24.82 10.85
C HIS A 115 -3.40 -25.03 9.46
N PHE A 116 -2.20 -25.56 9.34
CA PHE A 116 -1.64 -25.96 8.04
C PHE A 116 -2.46 -27.07 7.33
N GLY A 117 -3.34 -27.75 8.05
CA GLY A 117 -4.22 -28.78 7.53
C GLY A 117 -5.58 -28.32 7.00
N ARG A 118 -5.94 -27.04 7.06
CA ARG A 118 -7.21 -26.56 6.48
C ARG A 118 -7.01 -26.17 5.02
N SER A 119 -7.75 -26.82 4.14
CA SER A 119 -7.70 -26.65 2.68
C SER A 119 -7.69 -25.19 2.20
N ALA A 120 -8.36 -24.28 2.89
CA ALA A 120 -8.40 -22.84 2.57
C ALA A 120 -7.05 -22.12 2.75
N GLY A 121 -6.28 -22.46 3.80
CA GLY A 121 -4.95 -21.86 4.02
C GLY A 121 -3.93 -22.31 2.97
N VAL A 122 -3.98 -23.59 2.60
CA VAL A 122 -3.12 -24.16 1.55
C VAL A 122 -3.44 -23.55 0.18
N LYS A 123 -4.73 -23.37 -0.13
CA LYS A 123 -5.17 -22.76 -1.38
C LYS A 123 -4.63 -21.33 -1.49
N ARG A 124 -4.85 -20.51 -0.46
CA ARG A 124 -4.38 -19.13 -0.43
C ARG A 124 -2.85 -19.03 -0.55
N TYR A 125 -2.12 -19.87 0.16
CA TYR A 125 -0.67 -19.92 0.07
C TYR A 125 -0.20 -20.15 -1.37
N LYS A 126 -0.80 -21.13 -2.07
CA LYS A 126 -0.48 -21.41 -3.48
C LYS A 126 -0.81 -20.22 -4.38
N GLU A 127 -1.98 -19.61 -4.21
CA GLU A 127 -2.39 -18.44 -4.98
C GLU A 127 -1.40 -17.28 -4.82
N ILE A 128 -0.93 -17.01 -3.60
CA ILE A 128 0.06 -15.95 -3.34
C ILE A 128 1.43 -16.29 -3.94
N VAL A 129 1.87 -17.53 -3.84
CA VAL A 129 3.13 -17.99 -4.44
C VAL A 129 3.10 -17.84 -5.97
N GLU A 130 1.99 -18.22 -6.61
CA GLU A 130 1.79 -18.05 -8.04
C GLU A 130 1.76 -16.57 -8.42
N LEU A 131 0.99 -15.75 -7.70
CA LEU A 131 0.85 -14.32 -7.93
C LEU A 131 2.21 -13.60 -7.86
N THR A 132 2.99 -13.88 -6.83
CA THR A 132 4.30 -13.26 -6.63
C THR A 132 5.40 -13.88 -7.50
N ASN A 133 5.08 -15.02 -8.18
CA ASN A 133 6.01 -15.79 -9.00
C ASN A 133 7.32 -16.14 -8.28
N LEU A 134 7.21 -16.50 -7.00
CA LEU A 134 8.33 -16.91 -6.16
C LEU A 134 8.42 -18.44 -6.00
N GLY A 135 7.64 -19.21 -6.79
CA GLY A 135 7.57 -20.66 -6.70
C GLY A 135 8.95 -21.35 -6.75
N ASP A 136 9.83 -20.93 -7.68
CA ASP A 136 11.17 -21.48 -7.84
C ASP A 136 12.15 -21.00 -6.74
N ARG A 137 11.74 -20.03 -5.93
CA ARG A 137 12.56 -19.41 -4.86
C ARG A 137 12.16 -19.85 -3.45
N MET A 138 11.17 -20.72 -3.31
CA MET A 138 10.60 -21.06 -2.00
C MET A 138 11.63 -21.53 -0.97
N ASN A 139 12.64 -22.27 -1.38
CA ASN A 139 13.73 -22.76 -0.52
C ASN A 139 14.94 -21.81 -0.49
N THR A 140 14.89 -20.68 -1.18
CA THR A 140 15.98 -19.69 -1.20
C THR A 140 15.89 -18.86 0.08
N VAL A 141 17.05 -18.63 0.73
CA VAL A 141 17.17 -17.69 1.85
C VAL A 141 16.87 -16.29 1.35
N ALA A 142 15.95 -15.58 2.03
CA ALA A 142 15.42 -14.30 1.54
C ALA A 142 16.51 -13.22 1.36
N GLY A 143 17.59 -13.28 2.11
CA GLY A 143 18.75 -12.39 1.94
C GLY A 143 19.51 -12.55 0.62
N LEU A 144 19.23 -13.62 -0.15
CA LEU A 144 19.83 -13.89 -1.48
C LEU A 144 18.92 -13.49 -2.65
N LEU A 145 17.74 -12.99 -2.37
CA LEU A 145 16.78 -12.50 -3.39
C LEU A 145 17.28 -11.21 -4.04
N SER A 146 16.90 -11.01 -5.30
CA SER A 146 17.03 -9.69 -5.94
C SER A 146 16.17 -8.65 -5.21
N HIS A 147 16.40 -7.36 -5.53
CA HIS A 147 15.59 -6.30 -4.95
C HIS A 147 14.11 -6.48 -5.29
N GLY A 148 13.77 -6.72 -6.56
CA GLY A 148 12.40 -6.96 -7.00
C GLY A 148 11.78 -8.21 -6.35
N GLU A 149 12.52 -9.34 -6.28
CA GLU A 149 12.05 -10.56 -5.61
C GLU A 149 11.75 -10.30 -4.12
N THR A 150 12.58 -9.51 -3.44
CA THR A 150 12.35 -9.10 -2.04
C THR A 150 11.05 -8.29 -1.91
N GLN A 151 10.81 -7.35 -2.83
CA GLN A 151 9.57 -6.56 -2.86
C GLN A 151 8.33 -7.43 -3.09
N TRP A 152 8.41 -8.42 -4.01
CA TRP A 152 7.30 -9.36 -4.24
C TRP A 152 7.06 -10.28 -3.03
N LEU A 153 8.12 -10.68 -2.32
CA LEU A 153 7.97 -11.42 -1.06
C LEU A 153 7.23 -10.59 -0.01
N GLU A 154 7.55 -9.30 0.12
CA GLU A 154 6.84 -8.39 1.03
C GLU A 154 5.35 -8.24 0.68
N ILE A 155 5.04 -8.07 -0.61
CA ILE A 155 3.65 -8.06 -1.09
C ILE A 155 2.96 -9.38 -0.69
N GLY A 156 3.61 -10.51 -0.94
CA GLY A 156 3.11 -11.83 -0.53
C GLY A 156 2.85 -11.92 0.98
N MET A 157 3.78 -11.45 1.80
CA MET A 157 3.62 -11.45 3.26
C MET A 157 2.44 -10.57 3.73
N VAL A 158 2.20 -9.42 3.12
CA VAL A 158 1.03 -8.57 3.43
C VAL A 158 -0.26 -9.27 2.99
N LEU A 159 -0.27 -9.90 1.81
CA LEU A 159 -1.40 -10.67 1.33
C LEU A 159 -1.71 -11.87 2.24
N MET A 160 -0.71 -12.55 2.80
CA MET A 160 -0.91 -13.65 3.76
C MET A 160 -1.66 -13.20 5.02
N GLN A 161 -1.67 -11.91 5.35
CA GLN A 161 -2.36 -11.36 6.53
C GLN A 161 -3.85 -11.06 6.32
N ASP A 162 -4.50 -11.52 5.22
CA ASP A 162 -5.91 -11.22 4.90
C ASP A 162 -6.23 -9.72 4.85
N ALA A 163 -5.33 -8.90 4.35
CA ALA A 163 -5.56 -7.47 4.23
C ALA A 163 -6.60 -7.19 3.12
N ASN A 164 -7.64 -6.42 3.47
CA ASN A 164 -8.65 -5.94 2.51
C ASN A 164 -8.21 -4.65 1.82
N LEU A 165 -7.41 -3.85 2.53
CA LEU A 165 -6.77 -2.64 2.03
C LEU A 165 -5.26 -2.79 2.17
N LEU A 166 -4.55 -2.62 1.07
CA LEU A 166 -3.09 -2.63 1.01
C LEU A 166 -2.57 -1.21 0.78
N LEU A 167 -1.68 -0.77 1.66
CA LEU A 167 -1.00 0.51 1.57
C LEU A 167 0.43 0.27 1.10
N MET A 168 0.78 0.75 -0.09
CA MET A 168 2.08 0.56 -0.75
C MET A 168 2.76 1.91 -0.95
N ASP A 169 3.95 2.05 -0.40
CA ASP A 169 4.75 3.28 -0.50
C ASP A 169 5.96 3.00 -1.40
N GLU A 170 5.97 3.60 -2.60
CA GLU A 170 6.98 3.47 -3.65
C GLU A 170 7.37 2.00 -3.93
N PRO A 171 6.40 1.14 -4.29
CA PRO A 171 6.66 -0.29 -4.44
C PRO A 171 7.64 -0.65 -5.56
N THR A 172 7.88 0.26 -6.51
CA THR A 172 8.77 0.04 -7.67
C THR A 172 10.14 0.71 -7.51
N ALA A 173 10.38 1.42 -6.41
CA ALA A 173 11.65 2.11 -6.19
C ALA A 173 12.86 1.15 -6.30
N GLY A 174 13.82 1.48 -7.16
CA GLY A 174 15.03 0.69 -7.39
C GLY A 174 14.84 -0.59 -8.22
N MET A 175 13.66 -0.80 -8.82
CA MET A 175 13.39 -1.91 -9.72
C MET A 175 13.88 -1.62 -11.15
N THR A 176 14.26 -2.68 -11.86
CA THR A 176 14.43 -2.65 -13.31
C THR A 176 13.08 -2.53 -14.01
N GLU A 177 13.04 -2.08 -15.27
CA GLU A 177 11.81 -2.00 -16.07
C GLU A 177 11.04 -3.33 -16.11
N LYS A 178 11.76 -4.47 -16.22
CA LYS A 178 11.15 -5.80 -16.23
C LYS A 178 10.48 -6.14 -14.87
N GLU A 179 11.11 -5.77 -13.77
CA GLU A 179 10.55 -5.97 -12.43
C GLU A 179 9.36 -5.04 -12.19
N THR A 180 9.44 -3.79 -12.62
CA THR A 180 8.33 -2.81 -12.58
C THR A 180 7.12 -3.33 -13.37
N TYR A 181 7.32 -3.81 -14.60
CA TYR A 181 6.25 -4.39 -15.42
C TYR A 181 5.61 -5.61 -14.74
N LYS A 182 6.41 -6.49 -14.15
CA LYS A 182 5.88 -7.63 -13.39
C LYS A 182 5.09 -7.18 -12.15
N THR A 183 5.55 -6.15 -11.46
CA THR A 183 4.85 -5.56 -10.33
C THR A 183 3.50 -4.98 -10.76
N SER A 184 3.41 -4.33 -11.95
CA SER A 184 2.14 -3.86 -12.47
C SER A 184 1.15 -5.00 -12.75
N GLN A 185 1.64 -6.14 -13.26
CA GLN A 185 0.80 -7.34 -13.45
C GLN A 185 0.28 -7.89 -12.13
N ILE A 186 1.12 -7.95 -11.08
CA ILE A 186 0.71 -8.36 -9.73
C ILE A 186 -0.41 -7.44 -9.24
N PHE A 187 -0.24 -6.12 -9.33
CA PHE A 187 -1.22 -5.16 -8.84
C PHE A 187 -2.54 -5.23 -9.62
N ASN A 188 -2.48 -5.36 -10.94
CA ASN A 188 -3.66 -5.53 -11.78
C ASN A 188 -4.44 -6.82 -11.45
N SER A 189 -3.75 -7.90 -11.09
CA SER A 189 -4.42 -9.15 -10.68
C SER A 189 -5.07 -9.06 -9.29
N LEU A 190 -4.67 -8.11 -8.46
CA LEU A 190 -5.28 -7.84 -7.15
C LEU A 190 -6.53 -6.98 -7.23
N LYS A 191 -6.73 -6.20 -8.31
CA LYS A 191 -7.92 -5.35 -8.49
C LYS A 191 -9.21 -6.15 -8.35
N GLY A 192 -10.22 -5.50 -7.80
CA GLY A 192 -11.52 -6.13 -7.54
C GLY A 192 -11.54 -7.04 -6.31
N SER A 193 -10.50 -7.85 -6.09
CA SER A 193 -10.39 -8.72 -4.91
C SER A 193 -9.82 -8.00 -3.69
N HIS A 194 -8.88 -7.09 -3.90
CA HIS A 194 -8.26 -6.25 -2.88
C HIS A 194 -8.39 -4.77 -3.25
N THR A 195 -8.34 -3.90 -2.26
CA THR A 195 -8.26 -2.45 -2.44
C THR A 195 -6.83 -2.02 -2.18
N LEU A 196 -6.28 -1.19 -3.05
CA LEU A 196 -4.91 -0.72 -2.95
C LEU A 196 -4.86 0.81 -2.92
N ILE A 197 -4.01 1.36 -2.05
CA ILE A 197 -3.54 2.74 -2.15
C ILE A 197 -2.03 2.69 -2.36
N VAL A 198 -1.60 3.24 -3.47
CA VAL A 198 -0.20 3.19 -3.92
C VAL A 198 0.34 4.61 -4.02
N VAL A 199 1.36 4.93 -3.25
CA VAL A 199 2.13 6.16 -3.43
C VAL A 199 3.21 5.88 -4.46
N GLU A 200 3.23 6.66 -5.53
CA GLU A 200 4.19 6.51 -6.62
C GLU A 200 4.52 7.85 -7.27
N HIS A 201 5.59 7.89 -8.03
CA HIS A 201 6.01 9.03 -8.83
C HIS A 201 6.34 8.64 -10.28
N ASP A 202 6.46 7.35 -10.58
CA ASP A 202 6.60 6.86 -11.96
C ASP A 202 5.24 6.84 -12.66
N MET A 203 5.05 7.81 -13.57
CA MET A 203 3.80 7.96 -14.32
C MET A 203 3.55 6.80 -15.28
N SER A 204 4.59 6.10 -15.76
CA SER A 204 4.43 4.93 -16.62
C SER A 204 3.78 3.79 -15.86
N PHE A 205 4.28 3.53 -14.66
CA PHE A 205 3.69 2.52 -13.76
C PHE A 205 2.28 2.91 -13.32
N VAL A 206 2.06 4.17 -12.95
CA VAL A 206 0.73 4.67 -12.55
C VAL A 206 -0.30 4.48 -13.66
N ARG A 207 0.05 4.75 -14.94
CA ARG A 207 -0.83 4.52 -16.10
C ARG A 207 -1.28 3.07 -16.22
N GLU A 208 -0.41 2.15 -15.90
CA GLU A 208 -0.72 0.72 -16.03
C GLU A 208 -1.64 0.21 -14.93
N ILE A 209 -1.56 0.80 -13.72
CA ILE A 209 -2.23 0.24 -12.56
C ILE A 209 -3.42 1.05 -12.04
N ALA A 210 -3.44 2.38 -12.17
CA ALA A 210 -4.42 3.21 -11.49
C ALA A 210 -5.83 3.10 -12.07
N ASP A 211 -6.84 2.90 -11.22
CA ASP A 211 -8.23 3.15 -11.57
C ASP A 211 -8.55 4.63 -11.38
N ILE A 212 -8.16 5.19 -10.23
CA ILE A 212 -8.30 6.59 -9.87
C ILE A 212 -6.97 7.11 -9.31
N ILE A 213 -6.67 8.35 -9.62
CA ILE A 213 -5.51 9.07 -9.12
C ILE A 213 -5.99 10.20 -8.24
N THR A 214 -5.38 10.33 -7.06
CA THR A 214 -5.54 11.47 -6.15
C THR A 214 -4.22 12.24 -6.10
N VAL A 215 -4.22 13.50 -6.47
CA VAL A 215 -3.04 14.37 -6.44
C VAL A 215 -3.08 15.23 -5.19
N MET A 216 -2.05 15.12 -4.36
CA MET A 216 -1.85 15.95 -3.17
C MET A 216 -0.85 17.07 -3.44
N HIS A 217 -1.13 18.26 -2.91
CA HIS A 217 -0.21 19.37 -2.90
C HIS A 217 -0.34 20.17 -1.59
N MET A 218 0.77 20.41 -0.90
CA MET A 218 0.79 21.15 0.38
C MET A 218 -0.27 20.65 1.39
N GLY A 219 -0.38 19.34 1.53
CA GLY A 219 -1.30 18.70 2.49
C GLY A 219 -2.78 18.72 2.10
N LYS A 220 -3.12 19.15 0.88
CA LYS A 220 -4.50 19.27 0.39
C LYS A 220 -4.71 18.40 -0.87
N LEU A 221 -5.99 18.11 -1.14
CA LEU A 221 -6.40 17.55 -2.42
C LEU A 221 -6.28 18.63 -3.50
N LEU A 222 -5.48 18.36 -4.54
CA LEU A 222 -5.34 19.22 -5.70
C LEU A 222 -6.28 18.80 -6.84
N ALA A 223 -6.28 17.51 -7.16
CA ALA A 223 -7.12 16.93 -8.21
C ALA A 223 -7.38 15.45 -7.92
N GLU A 224 -8.50 14.93 -8.43
CA GLU A 224 -8.85 13.52 -8.35
C GLU A 224 -9.58 13.12 -9.63
N GLY A 225 -9.26 11.95 -10.18
CA GLY A 225 -9.92 11.40 -11.37
C GLY A 225 -9.09 10.30 -12.05
N PRO A 226 -9.58 9.77 -13.18
CA PRO A 226 -8.83 8.83 -14.01
C PRO A 226 -7.59 9.50 -14.63
N ILE A 227 -6.64 8.69 -15.09
CA ILE A 227 -5.37 9.18 -15.64
C ILE A 227 -5.56 10.23 -16.74
N SER A 228 -6.54 10.04 -17.63
CA SER A 228 -6.83 10.95 -18.74
C SER A 228 -7.21 12.37 -18.30
N GLU A 229 -7.89 12.51 -17.18
CA GLU A 229 -8.25 13.80 -16.59
C GLU A 229 -7.07 14.43 -15.84
N ILE A 230 -6.31 13.64 -15.11
CA ILE A 230 -5.16 14.10 -14.33
C ILE A 230 -4.05 14.64 -15.23
N GLU A 231 -3.72 13.96 -16.32
CA GLU A 231 -2.67 14.38 -17.25
C GLU A 231 -3.01 15.67 -18.01
N THR A 232 -4.28 15.96 -18.19
CA THR A 232 -4.74 17.18 -18.85
C THR A 232 -5.02 18.32 -17.89
N ASN A 233 -5.03 18.05 -16.59
CA ASN A 233 -5.34 19.03 -15.57
C ASN A 233 -4.23 20.09 -15.48
N ARG A 234 -4.60 21.36 -15.71
CA ARG A 234 -3.65 22.48 -15.71
C ARG A 234 -2.93 22.66 -14.36
N LEU A 235 -3.65 22.55 -13.24
CA LEU A 235 -3.06 22.72 -11.90
C LEU A 235 -2.06 21.62 -11.60
N VAL A 236 -2.35 20.37 -12.00
CA VAL A 236 -1.42 19.24 -11.85
C VAL A 236 -0.15 19.51 -12.64
N ARG A 237 -0.27 19.92 -13.91
CA ARG A 237 0.88 20.25 -14.75
C ARG A 237 1.73 21.38 -14.16
N GLU A 238 1.12 22.45 -13.67
CA GLU A 238 1.83 23.57 -13.06
C GLU A 238 2.64 23.14 -11.82
N VAL A 239 2.08 22.27 -10.98
CA VAL A 239 2.75 21.73 -9.78
C VAL A 239 3.92 20.82 -10.13
N TYR A 240 3.78 19.97 -11.14
CA TYR A 240 4.85 19.05 -11.56
C TYR A 240 5.91 19.74 -12.44
N LEU A 241 5.53 20.59 -13.40
CA LEU A 241 6.47 21.35 -14.25
C LEU A 241 7.19 22.45 -13.48
N GLY A 242 6.55 23.05 -12.47
CA GLY A 242 7.18 24.04 -11.61
C GLY A 242 8.30 23.47 -10.73
N THR A 243 8.34 22.16 -10.53
CA THR A 243 9.40 21.44 -9.80
C THR A 243 10.56 20.99 -10.70
N GLU A 244 10.34 20.84 -12.01
CA GLU A 244 11.38 20.46 -12.99
C GLU A 244 12.16 21.68 -13.56
N GLY A 245 11.69 22.89 -13.31
CA GLY A 245 12.29 24.13 -13.84
C GLY A 245 13.44 24.72 -13.02
N ILE A 246 13.95 24.04 -12.01
CA ILE A 246 15.08 24.48 -11.18
C ILE A 246 16.14 23.37 -11.12
N HIS A 247 16.73 23.08 -12.28
CA HIS A 247 18.05 22.43 -12.38
C HIS A 247 18.78 22.96 -13.62
#